data_9038a2db7095978e6e790d3827a48f64
#
_entry.id   9038a2db7095978e6e790d3827a48f64
#
_cell.length_a   1.000
_cell.length_b   1.000
_cell.length_c   1.000
_cell.angle_alpha   90.00
_cell.angle_beta   90.00
_cell.angle_gamma   90.00
#
_symmetry.space_group_name_H-M   'P 1'
#
loop_
_entity.id
_entity.type
_entity.pdbx_description
1 polymer ?
#
loop_
_entity_poly.entity_id
_entity_poly.type
_entity_poly.pdbx_seq_one_letter_code
_entity_poly.pdbx_strand_id
1 'polypeptide(L)'
;MYLTTRSLKRGYAAGLALAAGIALAACGSSASGNPLTPAASKGSVIVGSANFPEDELLAQIYAAALTARGVKVTDQFSIGAREVYYPEIEKGAITIIPEYNGALLTTAVDPSSTAAATAQVDAQLKARLPASLEILNPSPAQDKDSVTVTQAFANRHHLSSIAQLKPFATSMVFGAPPEFKTRADGQAGLRERYGVVFKGFDALDESGPITLKALMDGQVQAADVFTTTPQILTDHLVSLADPKSNFAAQNVIPLVYRKGVNATIVNTLNAISARLTTAGLLEMDKAIVVDHANYSTVATAWLKAEGLPS
;
A
#
# COMPACT_ATOMS: atom_id res chain seq x y z
N MET A 1 -29.63 -35.46 -60.16
CA MET A 1 -29.92 -35.04 -61.56
C MET A 1 -28.81 -34.06 -61.99
N TYR A 2 -27.95 -34.56 -62.85
CA TYR A 2 -27.08 -33.91 -63.83
C TYR A 2 -26.26 -32.70 -63.47
N LEU A 3 -24.91 -32.83 -63.29
CA LEU A 3 -23.87 -32.70 -64.33
C LEU A 3 -23.87 -31.30 -65.03
N THR A 4 -22.77 -30.59 -65.06
CA THR A 4 -21.61 -30.83 -65.94
C THR A 4 -20.45 -29.86 -65.65
N THR A 5 -19.29 -30.45 -65.72
CA THR A 5 -17.95 -29.94 -65.96
C THR A 5 -17.80 -28.98 -67.14
N ARG A 6 -16.82 -28.05 -67.09
CA ARG A 6 -15.85 -27.87 -68.20
C ARG A 6 -14.61 -27.07 -67.81
N SER A 7 -13.50 -27.71 -68.06
CA SER A 7 -12.12 -27.22 -68.10
C SER A 7 -11.82 -26.47 -69.42
N LEU A 8 -10.76 -25.63 -69.42
CA LEU A 8 -9.76 -25.41 -70.48
C LEU A 8 -8.76 -24.35 -70.02
N LYS A 9 -7.53 -24.71 -69.76
CA LYS A 9 -6.27 -24.89 -70.53
C LYS A 9 -5.60 -23.56 -70.98
N ARG A 10 -4.38 -23.41 -70.47
CA ARG A 10 -3.09 -23.00 -71.07
C ARG A 10 -2.84 -21.55 -71.47
N GLY A 11 -1.70 -21.07 -70.98
CA GLY A 11 -0.90 -19.99 -71.57
C GLY A 11 0.37 -19.76 -70.82
N TYR A 12 1.50 -20.27 -71.29
CA TYR A 12 2.86 -20.00 -70.77
C TYR A 12 3.31 -18.62 -71.22
N ALA A 13 3.97 -17.86 -70.34
CA ALA A 13 5.02 -16.92 -70.69
C ALA A 13 6.00 -16.76 -69.60
N ALA A 14 7.25 -17.06 -69.88
CA ALA A 14 8.42 -16.89 -69.06
C ALA A 14 8.87 -15.41 -69.02
N GLY A 15 9.30 -14.93 -67.87
CA GLY A 15 9.99 -13.63 -67.72
C GLY A 15 10.90 -13.67 -66.50
N LEU A 16 12.20 -13.77 -66.77
CA LEU A 16 13.28 -13.57 -65.82
C LEU A 16 13.28 -12.10 -65.38
N ALA A 17 13.49 -11.81 -64.04
CA ALA A 17 14.42 -10.78 -63.60
C ALA A 17 14.57 -10.67 -62.12
N LEU A 18 15.77 -10.76 -61.68
CA LEU A 18 16.52 -10.11 -60.61
C LEU A 18 16.06 -10.21 -59.14
N ALA A 19 16.87 -10.94 -58.41
CA ALA A 19 17.01 -10.91 -56.97
C ALA A 19 17.49 -9.53 -56.48
N ALA A 20 16.76 -8.94 -55.55
CA ALA A 20 17.29 -7.93 -54.61
C ALA A 20 16.94 -8.39 -53.18
N GLY A 21 17.92 -8.97 -52.50
CA GLY A 21 17.80 -9.37 -51.12
C GLY A 21 17.75 -8.16 -50.23
N ILE A 22 16.62 -7.94 -49.54
CA ILE A 22 16.55 -7.07 -48.37
C ILE A 22 16.41 -8.00 -47.15
N ALA A 23 17.54 -8.20 -46.45
CA ALA A 23 17.55 -8.83 -45.14
C ALA A 23 16.95 -7.85 -44.13
N LEU A 24 15.67 -7.99 -43.82
CA LEU A 24 15.12 -7.39 -42.61
C LEU A 24 15.57 -8.25 -41.42
N ALA A 25 16.62 -7.78 -40.74
CA ALA A 25 16.95 -8.23 -39.39
C ALA A 25 15.85 -7.71 -38.43
N ALA A 26 14.81 -8.52 -38.24
CA ALA A 26 13.85 -8.31 -37.17
C ALA A 26 14.51 -8.72 -35.85
N CYS A 27 15.17 -7.77 -35.18
CA CYS A 27 15.46 -7.90 -33.74
C CYS A 27 14.14 -7.78 -32.98
N GLY A 28 13.43 -8.89 -32.86
CA GLY A 28 12.31 -9.03 -31.98
C GLY A 28 12.84 -9.16 -30.52
N SER A 29 13.05 -8.05 -29.83
CA SER A 29 13.09 -8.05 -28.38
C SER A 29 11.67 -8.26 -27.87
N SER A 30 11.39 -9.48 -27.42
CA SER A 30 10.18 -9.82 -26.67
C SER A 30 10.21 -9.08 -25.34
N ALA A 31 9.66 -7.86 -25.34
CA ALA A 31 9.29 -7.18 -24.11
C ALA A 31 8.00 -7.82 -23.61
N SER A 32 8.12 -8.86 -22.80
CA SER A 32 7.02 -9.33 -21.93
C SER A 32 6.88 -8.37 -20.75
N GLY A 33 6.47 -7.15 -21.03
CA GLY A 33 6.07 -6.16 -20.03
C GLY A 33 4.55 -6.17 -19.94
N ASN A 34 4.02 -6.19 -18.74
CA ASN A 34 2.61 -5.96 -18.50
C ASN A 34 2.22 -4.59 -19.10
N PRO A 35 1.25 -4.52 -20.04
CA PRO A 35 0.93 -3.27 -20.74
C PRO A 35 0.34 -2.17 -19.85
N LEU A 36 0.10 -2.46 -18.56
CA LEU A 36 -0.42 -1.51 -17.56
C LEU A 36 0.68 -0.85 -16.73
N THR A 37 1.94 -1.22 -16.88
CA THR A 37 3.05 -0.57 -16.17
C THR A 37 3.68 0.50 -17.07
N PRO A 38 3.69 1.79 -16.68
CA PRO A 38 4.47 2.80 -17.40
C PRO A 38 5.94 2.36 -17.42
N ALA A 39 6.52 2.26 -18.61
CA ALA A 39 7.93 1.91 -18.74
C ALA A 39 8.76 3.02 -18.06
N ALA A 40 9.40 2.70 -16.95
CA ALA A 40 10.32 3.61 -16.28
C ALA A 40 11.40 4.06 -17.28
N SER A 41 11.59 5.36 -17.42
CA SER A 41 12.70 5.86 -18.22
C SER A 41 14.02 5.46 -17.56
N LYS A 42 14.98 4.93 -18.32
CA LYS A 42 16.29 4.52 -17.79
C LYS A 42 16.86 5.61 -16.90
N GLY A 43 17.11 5.29 -15.62
CA GLY A 43 17.70 6.21 -14.65
C GLY A 43 16.70 7.03 -13.82
N SER A 44 15.38 6.77 -13.89
CA SER A 44 14.41 7.35 -12.95
C SER A 44 14.24 6.48 -11.71
N VAL A 45 13.98 7.16 -10.58
CA VAL A 45 13.55 6.53 -9.31
C VAL A 45 12.04 6.32 -9.39
N ILE A 46 11.59 5.11 -9.12
CA ILE A 46 10.15 4.78 -9.08
C ILE A 46 9.68 4.91 -7.64
N VAL A 47 8.74 5.83 -7.41
CA VAL A 47 8.06 6.00 -6.13
C VAL A 47 6.69 5.34 -6.23
N GLY A 48 6.48 4.29 -5.43
CA GLY A 48 5.23 3.55 -5.37
C GLY A 48 4.37 3.92 -4.17
N SER A 49 3.10 3.51 -4.18
CA SER A 49 2.22 3.50 -3.00
C SER A 49 1.34 2.25 -2.96
N ALA A 50 0.87 1.91 -1.75
CA ALA A 50 -0.30 1.08 -1.56
C ALA A 50 -1.57 1.79 -2.10
N ASN A 51 -2.73 1.12 -2.02
CA ASN A 51 -3.98 1.59 -2.63
C ASN A 51 -4.93 2.25 -1.60
N PHE A 52 -4.39 3.02 -0.67
CA PHE A 52 -5.20 3.81 0.25
C PHE A 52 -4.69 5.26 0.36
N PRO A 53 -5.56 6.21 0.75
CA PRO A 53 -5.30 7.64 0.59
C PRO A 53 -4.03 8.15 1.27
N GLU A 54 -3.77 7.75 2.52
CA GLU A 54 -2.60 8.21 3.28
C GLU A 54 -1.29 7.79 2.61
N ASP A 55 -1.19 6.53 2.15
CA ASP A 55 0.03 6.03 1.52
C ASP A 55 0.29 6.69 0.16
N GLU A 56 -0.78 6.95 -0.61
CA GLU A 56 -0.67 7.75 -1.85
C GLU A 56 -0.18 9.17 -1.57
N LEU A 57 -0.66 9.80 -0.49
CA LEU A 57 -0.21 11.14 -0.08
C LEU A 57 1.26 11.12 0.35
N LEU A 58 1.69 10.15 1.14
CA LEU A 58 3.08 9.98 1.56
C LEU A 58 4.01 9.78 0.36
N ALA A 59 3.59 8.95 -0.61
CA ALA A 59 4.32 8.75 -1.85
C ALA A 59 4.42 10.04 -2.68
N GLN A 60 3.33 10.83 -2.73
CA GLN A 60 3.33 12.13 -3.39
C GLN A 60 4.30 13.13 -2.71
N ILE A 61 4.38 13.12 -1.37
CA ILE A 61 5.34 13.91 -0.60
C ILE A 61 6.78 13.51 -0.97
N TYR A 62 7.07 12.20 -1.01
CA TYR A 62 8.40 11.70 -1.40
C TYR A 62 8.76 12.11 -2.83
N ALA A 63 7.84 11.91 -3.77
CA ALA A 63 8.04 12.24 -5.18
C ALA A 63 8.30 13.75 -5.39
N ALA A 64 7.51 14.60 -4.76
CA ALA A 64 7.65 16.06 -4.85
C ALA A 64 9.00 16.53 -4.30
N ALA A 65 9.37 16.09 -3.09
CA ALA A 65 10.64 16.49 -2.46
C ALA A 65 11.87 16.00 -3.24
N LEU A 66 11.81 14.79 -3.78
CA LEU A 66 12.90 14.24 -4.60
C LEU A 66 13.03 14.99 -5.93
N THR A 67 11.91 15.32 -6.57
CA THR A 67 11.88 16.11 -7.81
C THR A 67 12.47 17.50 -7.58
N ALA A 68 12.13 18.17 -6.48
CA ALA A 68 12.69 19.46 -6.09
C ALA A 68 14.22 19.40 -5.83
N ARG A 69 14.76 18.21 -5.55
CA ARG A 69 16.22 17.96 -5.45
C ARG A 69 16.86 17.55 -6.77
N GLY A 70 16.14 17.62 -7.89
CA GLY A 70 16.63 17.27 -9.22
C GLY A 70 16.70 15.76 -9.48
N VAL A 71 16.07 14.93 -8.65
CA VAL A 71 15.95 13.50 -8.90
C VAL A 71 14.84 13.29 -9.95
N LYS A 72 15.13 12.49 -10.97
CA LYS A 72 14.11 12.11 -11.95
C LYS A 72 13.21 11.04 -11.33
N VAL A 73 11.98 11.38 -11.07
CA VAL A 73 10.98 10.50 -10.43
C VAL A 73 9.97 10.00 -11.47
N THR A 74 9.51 8.79 -11.28
CA THR A 74 8.35 8.20 -11.96
C THR A 74 7.39 7.71 -10.89
N ASP A 75 6.16 8.22 -10.91
CA ASP A 75 5.13 7.87 -9.94
C ASP A 75 4.43 6.58 -10.37
N GLN A 76 4.22 5.68 -9.39
CA GLN A 76 3.47 4.45 -9.56
C GLN A 76 2.60 4.22 -8.33
N PHE A 77 1.55 5.04 -8.20
CA PHE A 77 0.68 5.02 -7.03
C PHE A 77 -0.46 4.00 -7.16
N SER A 78 -1.11 3.71 -6.02
CA SER A 78 -2.27 2.82 -5.93
C SER A 78 -2.02 1.42 -6.53
N ILE A 79 -0.87 0.82 -6.21
CA ILE A 79 -0.45 -0.47 -6.78
C ILE A 79 -1.33 -1.62 -6.26
N GLY A 80 -1.72 -1.55 -4.99
CA GLY A 80 -2.45 -2.60 -4.28
C GLY A 80 -1.92 -2.83 -2.87
N ALA A 81 -2.39 -3.89 -2.22
CA ALA A 81 -1.94 -4.30 -0.89
C ALA A 81 -0.46 -4.70 -0.87
N ARG A 82 0.13 -4.79 0.33
CA ARG A 82 1.55 -5.15 0.55
C ARG A 82 1.95 -6.43 -0.16
N GLU A 83 1.09 -7.40 -0.19
CA GLU A 83 1.29 -8.68 -0.85
C GLU A 83 1.54 -8.54 -2.38
N VAL A 84 1.07 -7.44 -2.98
CA VAL A 84 1.25 -7.12 -4.40
C VAL A 84 2.56 -6.35 -4.63
N TYR A 85 2.82 -5.28 -3.87
CA TYR A 85 3.98 -4.42 -4.14
C TYR A 85 5.29 -4.89 -3.51
N TYR A 86 5.25 -5.65 -2.41
CA TYR A 86 6.48 -6.08 -1.71
C TYR A 86 7.40 -6.95 -2.60
N PRO A 87 6.89 -7.92 -3.36
CA PRO A 87 7.73 -8.65 -4.31
C PRO A 87 8.33 -7.76 -5.42
N GLU A 88 7.66 -6.67 -5.78
CA GLU A 88 8.12 -5.78 -6.84
C GLU A 88 9.24 -4.83 -6.35
N ILE A 89 9.15 -4.31 -5.12
CA ILE A 89 10.25 -3.53 -4.55
C ILE A 89 11.47 -4.42 -4.25
N GLU A 90 11.26 -5.66 -3.83
CA GLU A 90 12.36 -6.63 -3.59
C GLU A 90 13.18 -6.89 -4.86
N LYS A 91 12.55 -6.91 -6.02
CA LYS A 91 13.18 -7.07 -7.34
C LYS A 91 13.75 -5.77 -7.90
N GLY A 92 13.42 -4.62 -7.30
CA GLY A 92 13.81 -3.29 -7.78
C GLY A 92 12.94 -2.74 -8.91
N ALA A 93 11.76 -3.29 -9.14
CA ALA A 93 10.76 -2.72 -10.04
C ALA A 93 10.13 -1.45 -9.44
N ILE A 94 10.06 -1.35 -8.12
CA ILE A 94 9.78 -0.15 -7.35
C ILE A 94 11.08 0.23 -6.64
N THR A 95 11.38 1.52 -6.52
CA THR A 95 12.60 1.99 -5.85
C THR A 95 12.35 2.41 -4.41
N ILE A 96 11.24 3.09 -4.17
CA ILE A 96 10.86 3.69 -2.89
C ILE A 96 9.36 3.50 -2.70
N ILE A 97 8.96 3.14 -1.49
CA ILE A 97 7.57 3.11 -1.08
C ILE A 97 7.45 3.55 0.38
N PRO A 98 6.46 4.37 0.75
CA PRO A 98 6.11 4.56 2.15
C PRO A 98 5.67 3.22 2.75
N GLU A 99 5.99 2.98 4.00
CA GLU A 99 5.65 1.75 4.69
C GLU A 99 5.42 2.01 6.17
N TYR A 100 4.84 1.04 6.85
CA TYR A 100 4.56 1.06 8.27
C TYR A 100 5.33 -0.10 8.93
N ASN A 101 6.32 0.25 9.74
CA ASN A 101 7.33 -0.71 10.19
C ASN A 101 6.77 -1.97 10.84
N GLY A 102 5.78 -1.85 11.71
CA GLY A 102 5.16 -3.01 12.38
C GLY A 102 4.41 -3.92 11.42
N ALA A 103 3.57 -3.33 10.56
CA ALA A 103 2.83 -4.07 9.55
C ALA A 103 3.77 -4.73 8.54
N LEU A 104 4.83 -4.04 8.08
CA LEU A 104 5.86 -4.63 7.22
C LEU A 104 6.50 -5.85 7.89
N LEU A 105 6.85 -5.74 9.18
CA LEU A 105 7.48 -6.84 9.91
C LEU A 105 6.56 -8.06 9.98
N THR A 106 5.32 -7.87 10.44
CA THR A 106 4.40 -8.97 10.76
C THR A 106 3.72 -9.59 9.54
N THR A 107 3.67 -8.88 8.41
CA THR A 107 2.97 -9.38 7.21
C THR A 107 3.92 -9.88 6.12
N ALA A 108 5.10 -9.27 5.96
CA ALA A 108 6.00 -9.60 4.85
C ALA A 108 7.35 -10.20 5.29
N VAL A 109 7.88 -9.80 6.47
CA VAL A 109 9.26 -10.15 6.84
C VAL A 109 9.32 -11.29 7.88
N ASP A 110 8.52 -11.21 8.94
CA ASP A 110 8.46 -12.23 9.99
C ASP A 110 7.06 -12.29 10.64
N PRO A 111 6.15 -13.09 10.08
CA PRO A 111 4.81 -13.27 10.64
C PRO A 111 4.78 -13.86 12.06
N SER A 112 5.90 -14.43 12.53
CA SER A 112 6.02 -14.97 13.88
C SER A 112 6.52 -13.95 14.91
N SER A 113 6.86 -12.74 14.47
CA SER A 113 7.38 -11.69 15.36
C SER A 113 6.39 -11.30 16.46
N THR A 114 6.93 -11.13 17.66
CA THR A 114 6.22 -10.59 18.83
C THR A 114 6.72 -9.21 19.24
N ALA A 115 7.55 -8.58 18.39
CA ALA A 115 8.00 -7.21 18.63
C ALA A 115 6.81 -6.25 18.61
N ALA A 116 6.71 -5.40 19.64
CA ALA A 116 5.60 -4.47 19.79
C ALA A 116 6.04 -3.00 19.76
N ALA A 117 7.20 -2.68 20.35
CA ALA A 117 7.73 -1.33 20.38
C ALA A 117 8.57 -1.01 19.16
N THR A 118 8.54 0.24 18.70
CA THR A 118 9.26 0.74 17.51
C THR A 118 10.71 0.26 17.45
N ALA A 119 11.48 0.41 18.52
CA ALA A 119 12.90 0.02 18.52
C ALA A 119 13.11 -1.49 18.28
N GLN A 120 12.22 -2.33 18.81
CA GLN A 120 12.27 -3.78 18.61
C GLN A 120 11.89 -4.16 17.17
N VAL A 121 10.84 -3.54 16.66
CA VAL A 121 10.37 -3.72 15.28
C VAL A 121 11.47 -3.34 14.30
N ASP A 122 12.05 -2.15 14.43
CA ASP A 122 13.10 -1.66 13.53
C ASP A 122 14.37 -2.52 13.60
N ALA A 123 14.74 -3.00 14.79
CA ALA A 123 15.88 -3.89 14.94
C ALA A 123 15.66 -5.23 14.20
N GLN A 124 14.45 -5.79 14.29
CA GLN A 124 14.10 -7.02 13.58
C GLN A 124 14.02 -6.82 12.06
N LEU A 125 13.44 -5.73 11.59
CA LEU A 125 13.43 -5.39 10.17
C LEU A 125 14.85 -5.26 9.62
N LYS A 126 15.72 -4.49 10.29
CA LYS A 126 17.13 -4.35 9.89
C LYS A 126 17.90 -5.68 9.82
N ALA A 127 17.55 -6.61 10.70
CA ALA A 127 18.20 -7.92 10.76
C ALA A 127 17.65 -8.94 9.74
N ARG A 128 16.40 -8.81 9.30
CA ARG A 128 15.68 -9.85 8.54
C ARG A 128 15.22 -9.44 7.15
N LEU A 129 15.24 -8.15 6.82
CA LEU A 129 14.94 -7.71 5.46
C LEU A 129 15.89 -8.36 4.45
N PRO A 130 15.41 -8.72 3.26
CA PRO A 130 16.28 -9.11 2.15
C PRO A 130 17.39 -8.10 1.92
N ALA A 131 18.60 -8.58 1.55
CA ALA A 131 19.77 -7.71 1.34
C ALA A 131 19.56 -6.64 0.27
N SER A 132 18.56 -6.84 -0.62
CA SER A 132 18.16 -5.85 -1.64
C SER A 132 17.42 -4.64 -1.05
N LEU A 133 16.81 -4.78 0.13
CA LEU A 133 15.96 -3.77 0.75
C LEU A 133 16.62 -3.10 1.96
N GLU A 134 16.13 -1.93 2.29
CA GLU A 134 16.48 -1.17 3.48
C GLU A 134 15.32 -0.32 3.95
N ILE A 135 15.11 -0.26 5.26
CA ILE A 135 14.28 0.79 5.87
C ILE A 135 15.18 1.98 6.24
N LEU A 136 14.71 3.18 5.94
CA LEU A 136 15.36 4.40 6.38
C LEU A 136 14.87 4.79 7.79
N ASN A 137 15.17 6.03 8.24
CA ASN A 137 14.79 6.46 9.57
C ASN A 137 13.27 6.49 9.73
N PRO A 138 12.74 5.91 10.82
CA PRO A 138 11.32 6.00 11.10
C PRO A 138 10.92 7.43 11.46
N SER A 139 9.70 7.80 11.10
CA SER A 139 9.10 9.05 11.55
C SER A 139 8.52 8.92 12.96
N PRO A 140 8.31 10.02 13.69
CA PRO A 140 7.45 10.05 14.87
C PRO A 140 6.00 9.68 14.58
N ALA A 141 5.53 9.90 13.34
CA ALA A 141 4.17 9.59 12.95
C ALA A 141 3.91 8.09 13.00
N GLN A 142 2.76 7.73 13.54
CA GLN A 142 2.23 6.37 13.53
C GLN A 142 0.82 6.37 12.97
N ASP A 143 0.56 5.43 12.09
CA ASP A 143 -0.77 4.98 11.75
C ASP A 143 -0.87 3.47 11.95
N LYS A 144 -1.85 3.01 12.72
CA LYS A 144 -1.99 1.62 13.14
C LYS A 144 -3.32 1.06 12.70
N ASP A 145 -3.31 -0.22 12.32
CA ASP A 145 -4.54 -1.00 12.33
C ASP A 145 -5.23 -0.91 13.70
N SER A 146 -6.54 -0.80 13.71
CA SER A 146 -7.32 -0.84 14.94
C SER A 146 -8.65 -1.56 14.75
N VAL A 147 -9.06 -2.29 15.78
CA VAL A 147 -10.42 -2.82 15.84
C VAL A 147 -11.35 -1.71 16.30
N THR A 148 -12.12 -1.20 15.37
CA THR A 148 -12.99 -0.05 15.58
C THR A 148 -14.47 -0.46 15.54
N VAL A 149 -15.26 0.15 16.41
CA VAL A 149 -16.72 -0.02 16.52
C VAL A 149 -17.41 1.35 16.55
N THR A 150 -18.72 1.40 16.36
CA THR A 150 -19.46 2.66 16.57
C THR A 150 -19.52 3.00 18.06
N GLN A 151 -19.55 4.30 18.40
CA GLN A 151 -19.70 4.79 19.78
C GLN A 151 -20.98 4.23 20.44
N ALA A 152 -22.07 4.13 19.65
CA ALA A 152 -23.34 3.57 20.13
C ALA A 152 -23.19 2.09 20.53
N PHE A 153 -22.43 1.30 19.74
CA PHE A 153 -22.16 -0.10 20.05
C PHE A 153 -21.23 -0.23 21.26
N ALA A 154 -20.16 0.58 21.31
CA ALA A 154 -19.24 0.62 22.45
C ALA A 154 -19.96 0.95 23.76
N ASN A 155 -20.80 1.98 23.76
CA ASN A 155 -21.57 2.38 24.94
C ASN A 155 -22.55 1.28 25.39
N ARG A 156 -23.28 0.66 24.46
CA ARG A 156 -24.26 -0.39 24.76
C ARG A 156 -23.62 -1.61 25.45
N HIS A 157 -22.41 -1.96 25.05
CA HIS A 157 -21.71 -3.16 25.51
C HIS A 157 -20.54 -2.86 26.45
N HIS A 158 -20.36 -1.58 26.85
CA HIS A 158 -19.28 -1.10 27.72
C HIS A 158 -17.88 -1.48 27.22
N LEU A 159 -17.66 -1.32 25.89
CA LEU A 159 -16.41 -1.70 25.22
C LEU A 159 -15.40 -0.54 25.28
N SER A 160 -14.18 -0.86 25.66
CA SER A 160 -13.02 0.04 25.61
C SER A 160 -11.75 -0.66 25.11
N SER A 161 -11.77 -1.99 25.01
CA SER A 161 -10.63 -2.78 24.54
C SER A 161 -11.08 -3.99 23.72
N ILE A 162 -10.17 -4.48 22.87
CA ILE A 162 -10.38 -5.67 22.00
C ILE A 162 -10.81 -6.89 22.83
N ALA A 163 -10.22 -7.07 24.02
CA ALA A 163 -10.54 -8.21 24.88
C ALA A 163 -12.03 -8.33 25.25
N GLN A 164 -12.72 -7.19 25.34
CA GLN A 164 -14.13 -7.14 25.73
C GLN A 164 -15.08 -7.54 24.58
N LEU A 165 -14.59 -7.65 23.35
CA LEU A 165 -15.40 -8.16 22.22
C LEU A 165 -15.68 -9.67 22.32
N LYS A 166 -14.86 -10.43 23.05
CA LYS A 166 -14.92 -11.90 23.08
C LYS A 166 -16.34 -12.46 23.31
N PRO A 167 -17.14 -11.96 24.25
CA PRO A 167 -18.50 -12.49 24.48
C PRO A 167 -19.48 -12.23 23.32
N PHE A 168 -19.20 -11.22 22.48
CA PHE A 168 -20.13 -10.75 21.45
C PHE A 168 -19.70 -11.19 20.05
N ALA A 169 -18.40 -11.45 19.84
CA ALA A 169 -17.78 -11.65 18.51
C ALA A 169 -18.46 -12.75 17.68
N THR A 170 -18.93 -13.83 18.33
CA THR A 170 -19.63 -14.95 17.64
C THR A 170 -20.99 -14.57 17.05
N SER A 171 -21.49 -13.36 17.32
CA SER A 171 -22.68 -12.79 16.68
C SER A 171 -22.37 -11.65 15.71
N MET A 172 -21.09 -11.22 15.63
CA MET A 172 -20.64 -10.04 14.87
C MET A 172 -20.00 -10.44 13.55
N VAL A 173 -20.18 -9.58 12.54
CA VAL A 173 -19.41 -9.59 11.29
C VAL A 173 -18.31 -8.55 11.41
N PHE A 174 -17.11 -8.91 11.01
CA PHE A 174 -15.94 -8.03 10.97
C PHE A 174 -15.67 -7.58 9.54
N GLY A 175 -15.50 -6.29 9.32
CA GLY A 175 -15.16 -5.70 8.02
C GLY A 175 -13.69 -5.32 7.96
N ALA A 176 -12.98 -5.75 6.91
CA ALA A 176 -11.58 -5.40 6.68
C ALA A 176 -11.16 -5.75 5.24
N PRO A 177 -10.00 -5.31 4.75
CA PRO A 177 -9.48 -5.74 3.46
C PRO A 177 -9.25 -7.27 3.44
N PRO A 178 -9.36 -7.92 2.27
CA PRO A 178 -9.33 -9.38 2.14
C PRO A 178 -8.12 -10.05 2.79
N GLU A 179 -6.94 -9.43 2.70
CA GLU A 179 -5.67 -9.92 3.25
C GLU A 179 -5.64 -9.96 4.77
N PHE A 180 -6.41 -9.11 5.46
CA PHE A 180 -6.54 -9.12 6.92
C PHE A 180 -6.99 -10.50 7.45
N LYS A 181 -7.72 -11.25 6.62
CA LYS A 181 -8.16 -12.61 6.97
C LYS A 181 -7.00 -13.56 7.21
N THR A 182 -5.89 -13.38 6.50
CA THR A 182 -4.75 -14.31 6.49
C THR A 182 -3.50 -13.75 7.17
N ARG A 183 -3.43 -12.43 7.40
CA ARG A 183 -2.32 -11.78 8.11
C ARG A 183 -2.23 -12.27 9.56
N ALA A 184 -1.01 -12.40 10.08
CA ALA A 184 -0.74 -12.90 11.43
C ALA A 184 -1.33 -12.01 12.52
N ASP A 185 -1.36 -10.70 12.32
CA ASP A 185 -1.98 -9.69 13.17
C ASP A 185 -3.47 -9.43 12.84
N GLY A 186 -3.99 -10.07 11.79
CA GLY A 186 -5.39 -10.01 11.41
C GLY A 186 -6.30 -10.90 12.26
N GLN A 187 -7.24 -11.60 11.62
CA GLN A 187 -8.16 -12.49 12.34
C GLN A 187 -7.46 -13.60 13.15
N ALA A 188 -6.32 -14.09 12.63
CA ALA A 188 -5.53 -15.10 13.33
C ALA A 188 -5.01 -14.56 14.67
N GLY A 189 -4.41 -13.37 14.65
CA GLY A 189 -3.89 -12.70 15.85
C GLY A 189 -4.99 -12.33 16.85
N LEU A 190 -6.13 -11.82 16.40
CA LEU A 190 -7.27 -11.51 17.26
C LEU A 190 -7.78 -12.77 17.99
N ARG A 191 -7.85 -13.90 17.29
CA ARG A 191 -8.22 -15.19 17.90
C ARG A 191 -7.17 -15.66 18.90
N GLU A 192 -5.91 -15.62 18.54
CA GLU A 192 -4.82 -16.16 19.36
C GLU A 192 -4.59 -15.32 20.62
N ARG A 193 -4.50 -13.99 20.46
CA ARG A 193 -4.15 -13.09 21.57
C ARG A 193 -5.34 -12.74 22.46
N TYR A 194 -6.54 -12.61 21.88
CA TYR A 194 -7.73 -12.14 22.59
C TYR A 194 -8.84 -13.20 22.71
N GLY A 195 -8.75 -14.31 21.97
CA GLY A 195 -9.82 -15.28 21.87
C GLY A 195 -11.07 -14.73 21.18
N VAL A 196 -10.90 -13.69 20.36
CA VAL A 196 -11.96 -13.05 19.59
C VAL A 196 -12.12 -13.82 18.28
N VAL A 197 -13.32 -14.39 18.07
CA VAL A 197 -13.68 -15.13 16.85
C VAL A 197 -14.99 -14.56 16.34
N PHE A 198 -14.94 -13.87 15.21
CA PHE A 198 -16.12 -13.28 14.60
C PHE A 198 -16.99 -14.33 13.89
N LYS A 199 -18.32 -14.11 13.85
CA LYS A 199 -19.28 -14.93 13.12
C LYS A 199 -19.00 -14.93 11.62
N GLY A 200 -18.65 -13.77 11.07
CA GLY A 200 -18.43 -13.56 9.65
C GLY A 200 -17.33 -12.53 9.39
N PHE A 201 -16.92 -12.48 8.14
CA PHE A 201 -15.93 -11.54 7.64
C PHE A 201 -16.41 -11.01 6.29
N ASP A 202 -16.51 -9.70 6.18
CA ASP A 202 -16.81 -9.00 4.94
C ASP A 202 -15.51 -8.37 4.41
N ALA A 203 -15.15 -8.71 3.16
CA ALA A 203 -14.02 -8.16 2.47
C ALA A 203 -14.39 -6.77 1.94
N LEU A 204 -13.75 -5.74 2.47
CA LEU A 204 -14.00 -4.33 2.19
C LEU A 204 -12.71 -3.63 1.75
N ASP A 205 -12.72 -2.30 1.66
CA ASP A 205 -11.51 -1.52 1.36
C ASP A 205 -10.62 -1.29 2.60
N GLU A 206 -9.41 -0.78 2.37
CA GLU A 206 -8.42 -0.50 3.43
C GLU A 206 -8.80 0.78 4.16
N SER A 207 -9.58 0.66 5.25
CA SER A 207 -10.03 1.79 6.09
C SER A 207 -10.73 2.92 5.31
N GLY A 208 -11.20 2.61 4.12
CA GLY A 208 -11.79 3.58 3.19
C GLY A 208 -13.30 3.75 3.37
N PRO A 209 -13.93 4.51 2.45
CA PRO A 209 -15.34 4.87 2.56
C PRO A 209 -16.31 3.69 2.55
N ILE A 210 -15.93 2.55 1.93
CA ILE A 210 -16.78 1.35 1.91
C ILE A 210 -16.80 0.70 3.29
N THR A 211 -15.64 0.56 3.94
CA THR A 211 -15.50 0.03 5.30
C THR A 211 -16.20 0.92 6.32
N LEU A 212 -15.99 2.22 6.25
CA LEU A 212 -16.63 3.18 7.16
C LEU A 212 -18.16 3.17 7.00
N LYS A 213 -18.65 3.16 5.77
CA LYS A 213 -20.09 3.08 5.51
C LYS A 213 -20.69 1.77 6.02
N ALA A 214 -20.05 0.62 5.77
CA ALA A 214 -20.51 -0.67 6.24
C ALA A 214 -20.60 -0.72 7.78
N LEU A 215 -19.63 -0.10 8.48
CA LEU A 215 -19.63 0.01 9.94
C LEU A 215 -20.75 0.93 10.43
N MET A 216 -20.92 2.11 9.83
CA MET A 216 -21.96 3.08 10.21
C MET A 216 -23.37 2.57 9.94
N ASP A 217 -23.58 1.85 8.84
CA ASP A 217 -24.88 1.24 8.48
C ASP A 217 -25.17 -0.04 9.29
N GLY A 218 -24.21 -0.55 10.08
CA GLY A 218 -24.35 -1.77 10.87
C GLY A 218 -24.29 -3.07 10.04
N GLN A 219 -23.84 -3.01 8.80
CA GLN A 219 -23.56 -4.20 7.99
C GLN A 219 -22.49 -5.05 8.64
N VAL A 220 -21.43 -4.37 9.15
CA VAL A 220 -20.45 -4.96 10.06
C VAL A 220 -20.53 -4.29 11.43
N GLN A 221 -20.22 -5.01 12.51
CA GLN A 221 -20.32 -4.49 13.87
C GLN A 221 -18.96 -4.03 14.41
N ALA A 222 -17.89 -4.49 13.80
CA ALA A 222 -16.53 -4.03 14.04
C ALA A 222 -15.79 -4.04 12.69
N ALA A 223 -14.80 -3.18 12.55
CA ALA A 223 -13.99 -3.10 11.35
C ALA A 223 -12.53 -2.79 11.68
N ASP A 224 -11.65 -3.11 10.74
CA ASP A 224 -10.29 -2.59 10.73
C ASP A 224 -10.34 -1.16 10.19
N VAL A 225 -9.97 -0.21 11.04
CA VAL A 225 -9.92 1.23 10.71
C VAL A 225 -8.61 1.78 11.22
N PHE A 226 -7.87 2.45 10.35
CA PHE A 226 -6.57 3.02 10.66
C PHE A 226 -6.67 4.18 11.65
N THR A 227 -5.71 4.29 12.57
CA THR A 227 -5.79 5.25 13.68
C THR A 227 -5.71 6.72 13.25
N THR A 228 -5.24 7.01 12.04
CA THR A 228 -5.21 8.35 11.44
C THR A 228 -6.46 8.67 10.63
N THR A 229 -7.42 7.73 10.52
CA THR A 229 -8.69 7.95 9.80
C THR A 229 -9.51 9.07 10.45
N PRO A 230 -9.72 10.24 9.79
CA PRO A 230 -10.38 11.39 10.40
C PRO A 230 -11.80 11.12 10.86
N GLN A 231 -12.50 10.19 10.19
CA GLN A 231 -13.86 9.79 10.50
C GLN A 231 -14.01 9.11 11.88
N ILE A 232 -12.92 8.65 12.49
CA ILE A 232 -12.99 8.17 13.89
C ILE A 232 -13.55 9.26 14.80
N LEU A 233 -13.16 10.52 14.58
CA LEU A 233 -13.64 11.65 15.39
C LEU A 233 -14.97 12.20 14.87
N THR A 234 -15.16 12.34 13.56
CA THR A 234 -16.34 12.99 12.98
C THR A 234 -17.57 12.10 13.01
N ASP A 235 -17.41 10.78 12.89
CA ASP A 235 -18.49 9.81 12.77
C ASP A 235 -18.75 9.06 14.07
N HIS A 236 -18.15 9.54 15.18
CA HIS A 236 -18.31 8.94 16.50
C HIS A 236 -17.97 7.43 16.52
N LEU A 237 -16.80 7.09 16.03
CA LEU A 237 -16.24 5.76 16.11
C LEU A 237 -15.31 5.62 17.32
N VAL A 238 -15.05 4.39 17.73
CA VAL A 238 -14.16 4.05 18.86
C VAL A 238 -13.18 2.99 18.43
N SER A 239 -11.91 3.37 18.29
CA SER A 239 -10.81 2.41 18.20
C SER A 239 -10.60 1.78 19.57
N LEU A 240 -10.77 0.47 19.65
CA LEU A 240 -10.63 -0.29 20.91
C LEU A 240 -9.16 -0.43 21.28
N ALA A 241 -8.85 -0.25 22.57
CA ALA A 241 -7.50 -0.42 23.08
C ALA A 241 -6.97 -1.84 22.84
N ASP A 242 -5.70 -1.94 22.45
CA ASP A 242 -4.97 -3.16 22.16
C ASP A 242 -3.85 -3.45 23.18
N PRO A 243 -4.18 -3.80 24.45
CA PRO A 243 -3.18 -3.97 25.50
C PRO A 243 -2.26 -5.19 25.32
N LYS A 244 -2.58 -6.10 24.39
CA LYS A 244 -1.73 -7.25 24.07
C LYS A 244 -0.89 -7.05 22.81
N SER A 245 -0.91 -5.83 22.25
CA SER A 245 -0.15 -5.45 21.06
C SER A 245 -0.34 -6.45 19.91
N ASN A 246 -1.61 -6.72 19.56
CA ASN A 246 -1.91 -7.46 18.34
C ASN A 246 -1.33 -6.74 17.14
N PHE A 247 -1.50 -5.43 17.13
CA PHE A 247 -0.88 -4.53 16.19
C PHE A 247 0.37 -3.91 16.84
N ALA A 248 1.54 -4.16 16.26
CA ALA A 248 2.80 -3.56 16.70
C ALA A 248 2.79 -2.03 16.53
N ALA A 249 3.83 -1.34 16.97
CA ALA A 249 4.04 0.06 16.58
C ALA A 249 4.16 0.15 15.05
N GLN A 250 3.43 1.07 14.43
CA GLN A 250 3.39 1.25 12.97
C GLN A 250 3.83 2.67 12.62
N ASN A 251 5.12 2.95 12.83
CA ASN A 251 5.73 4.20 12.40
C ASN A 251 5.87 4.22 10.89
N VAL A 252 5.55 5.36 10.27
CA VAL A 252 5.83 5.58 8.85
C VAL A 252 7.33 5.55 8.60
N ILE A 253 7.76 4.74 7.64
CA ILE A 253 9.15 4.57 7.23
C ILE A 253 9.27 4.59 5.71
N PRO A 254 10.35 5.11 5.12
CA PRO A 254 10.67 4.83 3.74
C PRO A 254 11.28 3.43 3.61
N LEU A 255 10.65 2.54 2.84
CA LEU A 255 11.25 1.29 2.37
C LEU A 255 11.89 1.53 1.01
N VAL A 256 13.15 1.15 0.84
CA VAL A 256 13.91 1.43 -0.37
C VAL A 256 14.62 0.20 -0.93
N TYR A 257 14.70 0.13 -2.25
CA TYR A 257 15.59 -0.78 -2.95
C TYR A 257 17.01 -0.22 -2.94
N ARG A 258 17.94 -0.86 -2.22
CA ARG A 258 19.28 -0.34 -1.94
C ARG A 258 20.06 0.15 -3.16
N LYS A 259 19.98 -0.62 -4.27
CA LYS A 259 20.73 -0.27 -5.49
C LYS A 259 20.11 0.89 -6.28
N GLY A 260 18.87 1.30 -5.94
CA GLY A 260 18.15 2.37 -6.59
C GLY A 260 18.30 3.74 -5.92
N VAL A 261 18.94 3.82 -4.74
CA VAL A 261 19.02 5.04 -3.94
C VAL A 261 20.48 5.50 -3.77
N ASN A 262 20.63 6.81 -3.59
CA ASN A 262 21.90 7.47 -3.30
C ASN A 262 21.78 8.40 -2.08
N ALA A 263 22.86 9.03 -1.66
CA ALA A 263 22.87 9.90 -0.49
C ALA A 263 21.86 11.05 -0.57
N THR A 264 21.63 11.64 -1.74
CA THR A 264 20.63 12.71 -1.92
C THR A 264 19.23 12.20 -1.61
N ILE A 265 18.87 11.02 -2.13
CA ILE A 265 17.57 10.38 -1.90
C ILE A 265 17.40 10.04 -0.42
N VAL A 266 18.38 9.35 0.17
CA VAL A 266 18.35 8.93 1.59
C VAL A 266 18.21 10.13 2.52
N ASN A 267 18.99 11.19 2.30
CA ASN A 267 18.95 12.39 3.13
C ASN A 267 17.62 13.14 2.99
N THR A 268 17.04 13.18 1.78
CA THR A 268 15.74 13.82 1.55
C THR A 268 14.62 13.06 2.27
N LEU A 269 14.57 11.74 2.15
CA LEU A 269 13.55 10.92 2.80
C LEU A 269 13.68 10.96 4.33
N ASN A 270 14.90 10.90 4.87
CA ASN A 270 15.14 11.03 6.30
C ASN A 270 14.76 12.42 6.84
N ALA A 271 14.93 13.47 6.06
CA ALA A 271 14.48 14.81 6.44
C ALA A 271 12.95 14.91 6.50
N ILE A 272 12.23 14.23 5.60
CA ILE A 272 10.76 14.10 5.66
C ILE A 272 10.36 13.33 6.91
N SER A 273 10.95 12.15 7.14
CA SER A 273 10.65 11.33 8.32
C SER A 273 10.82 12.11 9.63
N ALA A 274 11.85 12.94 9.74
CA ALA A 274 12.12 13.73 10.93
C ALA A 274 11.05 14.81 11.23
N ARG A 275 10.23 15.19 10.26
CA ARG A 275 9.20 16.24 10.37
C ARG A 275 7.78 15.68 10.45
N LEU A 276 7.57 14.46 9.95
CA LEU A 276 6.25 13.85 9.90
C LEU A 276 5.81 13.43 11.30
N THR A 277 4.70 13.98 11.78
CA THR A 277 4.07 13.65 13.06
C THR A 277 2.68 13.08 12.86
N THR A 278 2.17 12.30 13.82
CA THR A 278 0.80 11.74 13.74
C THR A 278 -0.26 12.84 13.60
N ALA A 279 -0.09 13.97 14.29
CA ALA A 279 -1.02 15.10 14.17
C ALA A 279 -1.00 15.72 12.77
N GLY A 280 0.22 15.93 12.20
CA GLY A 280 0.36 16.44 10.84
C GLY A 280 -0.20 15.48 9.80
N LEU A 281 -0.03 14.17 10.01
CA LEU A 281 -0.59 13.14 9.12
C LEU A 281 -2.12 13.19 9.15
N LEU A 282 -2.74 13.20 10.35
CA LEU A 282 -4.19 13.31 10.52
C LEU A 282 -4.79 14.59 9.87
N GLU A 283 -4.09 15.73 9.95
CA GLU A 283 -4.51 16.97 9.27
C GLU A 283 -4.47 16.83 7.75
N MET A 284 -3.43 16.21 7.22
CA MET A 284 -3.30 15.98 5.79
C MET A 284 -4.34 14.97 5.29
N ASP A 285 -4.59 13.89 6.04
CA ASP A 285 -5.62 12.90 5.72
C ASP A 285 -7.01 13.54 5.71
N LYS A 286 -7.31 14.40 6.70
CA LYS A 286 -8.55 15.16 6.70
C LYS A 286 -8.67 15.99 5.43
N ALA A 287 -7.62 16.68 5.01
CA ALA A 287 -7.65 17.51 3.83
C ALA A 287 -7.96 16.70 2.55
N ILE A 288 -7.37 15.49 2.39
CA ILE A 288 -7.60 14.67 1.19
C ILE A 288 -8.91 13.87 1.25
N VAL A 289 -9.26 13.30 2.41
CA VAL A 289 -10.40 12.36 2.53
C VAL A 289 -11.70 13.08 2.81
N VAL A 290 -11.69 14.13 3.65
CA VAL A 290 -12.90 14.86 4.06
C VAL A 290 -13.11 16.10 3.21
N ASP A 291 -12.04 16.90 3.03
CA ASP A 291 -12.14 18.17 2.30
C ASP A 291 -11.90 18.01 0.79
N HIS A 292 -11.58 16.78 0.32
CA HIS A 292 -11.35 16.39 -1.08
C HIS A 292 -10.27 17.24 -1.78
N ALA A 293 -9.25 17.66 -1.03
CA ALA A 293 -8.13 18.41 -1.58
C ALA A 293 -7.26 17.54 -2.48
N ASN A 294 -6.61 18.16 -3.45
CA ASN A 294 -5.70 17.43 -4.34
C ASN A 294 -4.41 17.02 -3.59
N TYR A 295 -4.00 15.77 -3.74
CA TYR A 295 -2.82 15.18 -3.08
C TYR A 295 -1.54 15.98 -3.30
N SER A 296 -1.25 16.39 -4.54
CA SER A 296 -0.05 17.17 -4.84
C SER A 296 -0.06 18.57 -4.21
N THR A 297 -1.25 19.16 -4.06
CA THR A 297 -1.43 20.44 -3.38
C THR A 297 -1.16 20.31 -1.88
N VAL A 298 -1.72 19.28 -1.24
CA VAL A 298 -1.50 19.00 0.19
C VAL A 298 -0.03 18.68 0.45
N ALA A 299 0.58 17.79 -0.36
CA ALA A 299 1.98 17.42 -0.26
C ALA A 299 2.91 18.63 -0.36
N THR A 300 2.71 19.48 -1.38
CA THR A 300 3.52 20.68 -1.59
C THR A 300 3.34 21.69 -0.46
N ALA A 301 2.11 21.89 0.01
CA ALA A 301 1.82 22.80 1.12
C ALA A 301 2.51 22.36 2.42
N TRP A 302 2.43 21.05 2.73
CA TRP A 302 3.10 20.49 3.90
C TRP A 302 4.63 20.61 3.80
N LEU A 303 5.23 20.23 2.67
CA LEU A 303 6.68 20.36 2.47
C LEU A 303 7.17 21.81 2.68
N LYS A 304 6.43 22.80 2.16
CA LYS A 304 6.75 24.21 2.37
C LYS A 304 6.63 24.63 3.82
N ALA A 305 5.57 24.21 4.52
CA ALA A 305 5.35 24.52 5.92
C ALA A 305 6.49 23.98 6.82
N GLU A 306 7.01 22.79 6.46
CA GLU A 306 8.12 22.15 7.17
C GLU A 306 9.52 22.65 6.73
N GLY A 307 9.59 23.56 5.77
CA GLY A 307 10.85 24.07 5.22
C GLY A 307 11.64 23.04 4.43
N LEU A 308 10.94 22.08 3.84
CA LEU A 308 11.48 21.01 3.02
C LEU A 308 11.44 21.38 1.52
N PRO A 309 12.26 20.74 0.67
CA PRO A 309 12.19 20.92 -0.78
C PRO A 309 10.81 20.56 -1.34
N SER A 310 10.24 21.42 -2.19
CA SER A 310 8.88 21.26 -2.72
C SER A 310 8.73 21.86 -4.13
#